data_6db2ceafa840d9edbbbfea69d3b1ddef
#
_entry.id   6db2ceafa840d9edbbbfea69d3b1ddef
#
_cell.length_a   1.000
_cell.length_b   1.000
_cell.length_c   1.000
_cell.angle_alpha   90.00
_cell.angle_beta   90.00
_cell.angle_gamma   90.00
#
_symmetry.space_group_name_H-M   'P 1'
#
loop_
_entity.id
_entity.type
_entity.pdbx_description
1 polymer ?
#
loop_
_entity_poly.entity_id
_entity_poly.type
_entity_poly.pdbx_seq_one_letter_code
_entity_poly.pdbx_strand_id
1 'polypeptide(L)'
;MMGGKKVLCILMNELAQKVGLNKELFYRPNAVKMYTEVFPLVQYLNGGTLVDCSFEGITGCDASFADEFVINLQKHIAKYKNVVLRLSHCNEAIIENLQGALLIRNEMDNEKTNILYYDSSYKFLIKQEPNLQNTFDFVQSHKEVSARDIAEYFGIEINSASNRLKKL
;
A
#
# COMPACT_ATOMS: atom_id res chain seq x y z
N MET A 1 17.15 20.62 7.55
CA MET A 1 17.23 20.07 6.18
C MET A 1 15.92 19.35 5.89
N MET A 2 15.10 19.87 4.99
CA MET A 2 13.93 19.15 4.48
C MET A 2 14.45 18.00 3.63
N GLY A 3 14.44 16.80 4.16
CA GLY A 3 14.72 15.59 3.39
C GLY A 3 13.63 15.42 2.35
N GLY A 4 13.98 15.58 1.06
CA GLY A 4 13.04 15.36 -0.03
C GLY A 4 12.43 13.96 0.09
N LYS A 5 11.10 13.85 -0.08
CA LYS A 5 10.40 12.57 -0.11
C LYS A 5 11.06 11.71 -1.20
N LYS A 6 11.64 10.59 -0.81
CA LYS A 6 12.22 9.62 -1.74
C LYS A 6 11.09 8.74 -2.27
N VAL A 7 11.00 8.61 -3.60
CA VAL A 7 10.05 7.69 -4.24
C VAL A 7 10.86 6.57 -4.90
N LEU A 8 10.52 5.34 -4.57
CA LEU A 8 11.00 4.13 -5.24
C LEU A 8 9.86 3.60 -6.10
N CYS A 9 9.99 3.66 -7.43
CA CYS A 9 8.98 3.14 -8.35
C CYS A 9 9.31 1.70 -8.75
N ILE A 10 8.33 0.80 -8.59
CA ILE A 10 8.33 -0.57 -9.10
C ILE A 10 7.35 -0.61 -10.26
N LEU A 11 7.88 -0.66 -11.49
CA LEU A 11 7.08 -0.70 -12.71
C LEU A 11 6.75 -2.17 -13.03
N MET A 12 5.54 -2.61 -12.69
CA MET A 12 5.14 -4.02 -12.76
C MET A 12 5.23 -4.59 -14.17
N ASN A 13 4.91 -3.80 -15.20
CA ASN A 13 4.99 -4.23 -16.59
C ASN A 13 6.45 -4.46 -17.05
N GLU A 14 7.37 -3.55 -16.70
CA GLU A 14 8.80 -3.73 -17.01
C GLU A 14 9.39 -4.92 -16.25
N LEU A 15 9.01 -5.05 -14.98
CA LEU A 15 9.44 -6.17 -14.15
C LEU A 15 8.94 -7.51 -14.69
N ALA A 16 7.68 -7.59 -15.13
CA ALA A 16 7.10 -8.77 -15.75
C ALA A 16 7.87 -9.17 -17.02
N GLN A 17 8.14 -8.20 -17.90
CA GLN A 17 8.93 -8.44 -19.12
C GLN A 17 10.35 -8.95 -18.79
N LYS A 18 11.00 -8.38 -17.79
CA LYS A 18 12.34 -8.79 -17.35
C LYS A 18 12.40 -10.27 -16.95
N VAL A 19 11.35 -10.81 -16.34
CA VAL A 19 11.28 -12.21 -15.91
C VAL A 19 10.56 -13.12 -16.90
N GLY A 20 10.26 -12.63 -18.10
CA GLY A 20 9.65 -13.40 -19.18
C GLY A 20 8.14 -13.64 -19.03
N LEU A 21 7.45 -12.73 -18.33
CA LEU A 21 5.99 -12.75 -18.18
C LEU A 21 5.34 -11.74 -19.14
N ASN A 22 4.03 -11.92 -19.35
CA ASN A 22 3.19 -10.99 -20.09
C ASN A 22 2.50 -9.97 -19.15
N LYS A 23 1.45 -9.32 -19.65
CA LYS A 23 0.68 -8.31 -18.90
C LYS A 23 -0.35 -8.91 -17.91
N GLU A 24 -0.43 -10.22 -17.83
CA GLU A 24 -1.30 -10.95 -16.91
C GLU A 24 -0.45 -11.58 -15.80
N LEU A 25 -0.59 -11.07 -14.61
CA LEU A 25 0.19 -11.49 -13.45
C LEU A 25 -0.58 -12.57 -12.70
N PHE A 26 -0.41 -13.80 -13.13
CA PHE A 26 -1.09 -14.96 -12.56
C PHE A 26 -0.10 -15.94 -11.96
N TYR A 27 -0.59 -16.67 -10.97
CA TYR A 27 0.08 -17.78 -10.30
C TYR A 27 1.23 -17.38 -9.36
N ARG A 28 1.25 -18.02 -8.22
CA ARG A 28 2.25 -17.85 -7.16
C ARG A 28 3.71 -17.98 -7.62
N PRO A 29 4.10 -18.97 -8.46
CA PRO A 29 5.49 -19.06 -8.94
C PRO A 29 5.97 -17.84 -9.72
N ASN A 30 5.08 -17.18 -10.46
CA ASN A 30 5.41 -15.96 -11.19
C ASN A 30 5.61 -14.78 -10.24
N ALA A 31 4.78 -14.71 -9.18
CA ALA A 31 4.95 -13.73 -8.11
C ALA A 31 6.31 -13.88 -7.40
N VAL A 32 6.72 -15.11 -7.09
CA VAL A 32 8.04 -15.41 -6.50
C VAL A 32 9.18 -14.93 -7.39
N LYS A 33 9.13 -15.18 -8.70
CA LYS A 33 10.14 -14.67 -9.65
C LYS A 33 10.25 -13.15 -9.60
N MET A 34 9.11 -12.45 -9.69
CA MET A 34 9.08 -10.98 -9.65
C MET A 34 9.54 -10.44 -8.29
N TYR A 35 9.13 -11.07 -7.20
CA TYR A 35 9.53 -10.66 -5.85
C TYR A 35 11.05 -10.79 -5.64
N THR A 36 11.68 -11.84 -6.17
CA THR A 36 13.13 -12.04 -6.13
C THR A 36 13.89 -10.88 -6.78
N GLU A 37 13.38 -10.34 -7.89
CA GLU A 37 13.96 -9.17 -8.57
C GLU A 37 13.74 -7.86 -7.80
N VAL A 38 12.64 -7.73 -7.08
CA VAL A 38 12.32 -6.52 -6.31
C VAL A 38 13.02 -6.50 -4.95
N PHE A 39 13.21 -7.66 -4.33
CA PHE A 39 13.75 -7.76 -2.98
C PHE A 39 15.04 -6.97 -2.74
N PRO A 40 16.06 -6.99 -3.63
CA PRO A 40 17.27 -6.18 -3.47
C PRO A 40 17.01 -4.67 -3.41
N LEU A 41 15.92 -4.19 -4.02
CA LEU A 41 15.57 -2.77 -4.04
C LEU A 41 14.90 -2.32 -2.74
N VAL A 42 14.24 -3.24 -2.04
CA VAL A 42 13.45 -2.95 -0.83
C VAL A 42 14.06 -3.50 0.45
N GLN A 43 15.14 -4.26 0.39
CA GLN A 43 15.76 -4.89 1.56
C GLN A 43 16.38 -3.89 2.55
N TYR A 44 16.67 -2.66 2.11
CA TYR A 44 17.25 -1.60 2.95
C TYR A 44 16.58 -0.25 2.63
N LEU A 45 15.39 -0.03 3.18
CA LEU A 45 14.64 1.20 2.97
C LEU A 45 14.93 2.24 4.07
N ASN A 46 15.08 3.48 3.67
CA ASN A 46 15.21 4.60 4.59
C ASN A 46 13.83 5.17 4.92
N GLY A 47 13.66 5.68 6.15
CA GLY A 47 12.44 6.40 6.55
C GLY A 47 12.13 7.57 5.60
N GLY A 48 10.83 7.83 5.38
CA GLY A 48 10.35 8.85 4.44
C GLY A 48 10.31 8.39 2.97
N THR A 49 10.54 7.10 2.70
CA THR A 49 10.41 6.53 1.35
C THR A 49 8.96 6.15 1.06
N LEU A 50 8.45 6.59 -0.09
CA LEU A 50 7.25 6.08 -0.72
C LEU A 50 7.65 5.00 -1.74
N VAL A 51 7.18 3.77 -1.55
CA VAL A 51 7.32 2.70 -2.54
C VAL A 51 6.06 2.69 -3.38
N ASP A 52 6.18 3.07 -4.64
CA ASP A 52 5.07 3.10 -5.59
C ASP A 52 5.13 1.88 -6.50
N CYS A 53 4.17 0.98 -6.36
CA CYS A 53 4.02 -0.21 -7.19
C CYS A 53 3.00 0.10 -8.29
N SER A 54 3.49 0.42 -9.48
CA SER A 54 2.67 0.82 -10.63
C SER A 54 2.25 -0.38 -11.46
N PHE A 55 0.93 -0.55 -11.62
CA PHE A 55 0.31 -1.56 -12.49
C PHE A 55 0.03 -1.02 -13.90
N GLU A 56 0.63 0.09 -14.29
CA GLU A 56 0.47 0.64 -15.63
C GLU A 56 0.83 -0.40 -16.69
N GLY A 57 -0.10 -0.63 -17.61
CA GLY A 57 0.07 -1.62 -18.68
C GLY A 57 -0.17 -3.08 -18.27
N ILE A 58 -0.46 -3.36 -17.00
CA ILE A 58 -0.91 -4.68 -16.52
C ILE A 58 -2.42 -4.79 -16.72
N THR A 59 -2.86 -5.91 -17.30
CA THR A 59 -4.27 -6.16 -17.63
C THR A 59 -4.98 -7.00 -16.59
N GLY A 60 -4.26 -7.85 -15.85
CA GLY A 60 -4.84 -8.71 -14.83
C GLY A 60 -3.83 -9.14 -13.77
N CYS A 61 -4.35 -9.44 -12.58
CA CYS A 61 -3.58 -9.97 -11.47
C CYS A 61 -4.51 -10.92 -10.69
N ASP A 62 -4.14 -12.19 -10.52
CA ASP A 62 -4.94 -13.10 -9.72
C ASP A 62 -4.65 -12.99 -8.22
N ALA A 63 -5.54 -13.55 -7.40
CA ALA A 63 -5.42 -13.49 -5.94
C ALA A 63 -4.15 -14.20 -5.43
N SER A 64 -3.68 -15.26 -6.11
CA SER A 64 -2.50 -15.99 -5.70
C SER A 64 -1.21 -15.21 -5.96
N PHE A 65 -1.16 -14.46 -7.06
CA PHE A 65 -0.08 -13.52 -7.34
C PHE A 65 -0.12 -12.33 -6.36
N ALA A 66 -1.30 -11.75 -6.14
CA ALA A 66 -1.51 -10.64 -5.22
C ALA A 66 -1.02 -10.99 -3.80
N ASP A 67 -1.38 -12.17 -3.30
CA ASP A 67 -0.96 -12.68 -1.99
C ASP A 67 0.56 -12.83 -1.90
N GLU A 68 1.18 -13.47 -2.87
CA GLU A 68 2.61 -13.78 -2.82
C GLU A 68 3.49 -12.56 -3.10
N PHE A 69 3.08 -11.66 -4.00
CA PHE A 69 3.89 -10.49 -4.34
C PHE A 69 3.51 -9.27 -3.51
N VAL A 70 2.26 -8.78 -3.65
CA VAL A 70 1.87 -7.46 -3.12
C VAL A 70 1.77 -7.49 -1.59
N ILE A 71 1.11 -8.52 -1.03
CA ILE A 71 0.93 -8.61 0.41
C ILE A 71 2.25 -8.91 1.12
N ASN A 72 3.11 -9.77 0.57
CA ASN A 72 4.45 -10.00 1.12
C ASN A 72 5.32 -8.74 1.03
N LEU A 73 5.21 -7.95 -0.06
CA LEU A 73 5.89 -6.67 -0.17
C LEU A 73 5.41 -5.69 0.90
N GLN A 74 4.10 -5.58 1.12
CA GLN A 74 3.54 -4.76 2.19
C GLN A 74 4.05 -5.18 3.57
N LYS A 75 4.04 -6.48 3.88
CA LYS A 75 4.56 -7.01 5.14
C LYS A 75 6.06 -6.74 5.33
N HIS A 76 6.82 -6.78 4.24
CA HIS A 76 8.23 -6.43 4.28
C HIS A 76 8.44 -4.95 4.56
N ILE A 77 7.73 -4.08 3.83
CA ILE A 77 7.81 -2.62 3.94
C ILE A 77 7.35 -2.13 5.32
N ALA A 78 6.32 -2.74 5.90
CA ALA A 78 5.80 -2.39 7.23
C ALA A 78 6.82 -2.55 8.38
N LYS A 79 7.94 -3.24 8.15
CA LYS A 79 9.05 -3.33 9.12
C LYS A 79 9.87 -2.04 9.21
N TYR A 80 9.75 -1.14 8.24
CA TYR A 80 10.51 0.10 8.18
C TYR A 80 9.66 1.27 8.66
N LYS A 81 10.21 2.06 9.58
CA LYS A 81 9.51 3.24 10.09
C LYS A 81 9.38 4.32 9.00
N ASN A 82 8.19 4.88 8.86
CA ASN A 82 7.89 5.96 7.91
C ASN A 82 8.17 5.56 6.43
N VAL A 83 7.96 4.30 6.09
CA VAL A 83 7.93 3.81 4.71
C VAL A 83 6.51 3.37 4.39
N VAL A 84 6.01 3.74 3.23
CA VAL A 84 4.64 3.45 2.80
C VAL A 84 4.65 2.78 1.44
N LEU A 85 3.88 1.69 1.29
CA LEU A 85 3.55 1.13 0.00
C LEU A 85 2.30 1.82 -0.56
N ARG A 86 2.37 2.23 -1.81
CA ARG A 86 1.25 2.70 -2.60
C ARG A 86 1.14 1.86 -3.88
N LEU A 87 -0.07 1.49 -4.24
CA LEU A 87 -0.37 0.91 -5.55
C LEU A 87 -0.91 2.02 -6.46
N SER A 88 -0.53 2.02 -7.72
CA SER A 88 -1.02 2.99 -8.71
C SER A 88 -1.35 2.31 -10.03
N HIS A 89 -2.20 2.97 -10.84
CA HIS A 89 -2.64 2.49 -12.16
C HIS A 89 -3.28 1.09 -12.16
N CYS A 90 -3.96 0.73 -11.05
CA CYS A 90 -4.71 -0.51 -10.97
C CYS A 90 -6.07 -0.34 -11.62
N ASN A 91 -6.46 -1.29 -12.50
CA ASN A 91 -7.84 -1.39 -12.96
C ASN A 91 -8.74 -2.05 -11.89
N GLU A 92 -10.06 -2.00 -12.09
CA GLU A 92 -11.04 -2.49 -11.15
C GLU A 92 -10.85 -3.98 -10.80
N ALA A 93 -10.61 -4.84 -11.81
CA ALA A 93 -10.40 -6.27 -11.59
C ALA A 93 -9.14 -6.56 -10.76
N ILE A 94 -8.08 -5.79 -10.95
CA ILE A 94 -6.86 -5.89 -10.12
C ILE A 94 -7.19 -5.49 -8.68
N ILE A 95 -7.91 -4.39 -8.46
CA ILE A 95 -8.31 -3.94 -7.13
C ILE A 95 -9.15 -5.00 -6.41
N GLU A 96 -10.15 -5.59 -7.07
CA GLU A 96 -11.00 -6.63 -6.49
C GLU A 96 -10.20 -7.86 -6.05
N ASN A 97 -9.28 -8.34 -6.90
CA ASN A 97 -8.45 -9.49 -6.56
C ASN A 97 -7.47 -9.19 -5.41
N LEU A 98 -6.90 -7.99 -5.38
CA LEU A 98 -6.05 -7.52 -4.27
C LEU A 98 -6.84 -7.42 -2.96
N GLN A 99 -8.06 -6.89 -2.99
CA GLN A 99 -8.95 -6.82 -1.83
C GLN A 99 -9.27 -8.22 -1.29
N GLY A 100 -9.67 -9.14 -2.18
CA GLY A 100 -9.99 -10.51 -1.81
C GLY A 100 -8.79 -11.24 -1.17
N ALA A 101 -7.62 -11.12 -1.78
CA ALA A 101 -6.39 -11.72 -1.26
C ALA A 101 -6.01 -11.15 0.11
N LEU A 102 -6.12 -9.83 0.28
CA LEU A 102 -5.78 -9.15 1.53
C LEU A 102 -6.75 -9.49 2.66
N LEU A 103 -8.05 -9.60 2.38
CA LEU A 103 -9.05 -10.02 3.36
C LEU A 103 -8.78 -11.44 3.88
N ILE A 104 -8.54 -12.38 2.97
CA ILE A 104 -8.22 -13.77 3.31
C ILE A 104 -6.94 -13.83 4.14
N ARG A 105 -5.90 -13.11 3.74
CA ARG A 105 -4.62 -13.11 4.47
C ARG A 105 -4.76 -12.50 5.86
N ASN A 106 -5.50 -11.42 6.01
CA ASN A 106 -5.77 -10.80 7.31
C ASN A 106 -6.51 -11.76 8.26
N GLU A 107 -7.48 -12.52 7.74
CA GLU A 107 -8.19 -13.53 8.51
C GLU A 107 -7.26 -14.67 8.93
N MET A 108 -6.46 -15.21 8.02
CA MET A 108 -5.53 -16.30 8.30
C MET A 108 -4.46 -15.92 9.33
N ASP A 109 -3.91 -14.70 9.23
CA ASP A 109 -2.82 -14.23 10.08
C ASP A 109 -3.32 -13.53 11.36
N ASN A 110 -4.64 -13.34 11.50
CA ASN A 110 -5.27 -12.52 12.55
C ASN A 110 -4.69 -11.11 12.62
N GLU A 111 -4.49 -10.49 11.47
CA GLU A 111 -3.94 -9.15 11.29
C GLU A 111 -4.98 -8.19 10.71
N LYS A 112 -4.71 -6.88 10.81
CA LYS A 112 -5.53 -5.82 10.20
C LYS A 112 -4.67 -4.97 9.26
N THR A 113 -3.91 -5.61 8.41
CA THR A 113 -3.09 -4.94 7.40
C THR A 113 -3.98 -4.31 6.34
N ASN A 114 -3.63 -3.11 5.88
CA ASN A 114 -4.25 -2.47 4.73
C ASN A 114 -3.18 -1.92 3.78
N ILE A 115 -3.57 -1.65 2.55
CA ILE A 115 -2.68 -1.13 1.52
C ILE A 115 -3.36 0.09 0.88
N LEU A 116 -2.58 1.14 0.65
CA LEU A 116 -3.05 2.32 -0.06
C LEU A 116 -2.96 2.11 -1.57
N TYR A 117 -3.96 2.55 -2.29
CA TYR A 117 -3.88 2.73 -3.74
C TYR A 117 -4.25 4.15 -4.14
N TYR A 118 -3.75 4.58 -5.29
CA TYR A 118 -3.99 5.90 -5.84
C TYR A 118 -4.79 5.79 -7.14
N ASP A 119 -5.96 6.41 -7.12
CA ASP A 119 -6.84 6.61 -8.27
C ASP A 119 -7.48 7.99 -8.10
N SER A 120 -6.92 9.02 -8.74
CA SER A 120 -7.27 10.44 -8.52
C SER A 120 -7.12 10.94 -7.07
N SER A 121 -7.26 10.09 -6.09
CA SER A 121 -7.04 10.31 -4.64
C SER A 121 -6.50 9.02 -4.00
N TYR A 122 -5.97 9.15 -2.78
CA TYR A 122 -5.57 7.97 -2.00
C TYR A 122 -6.80 7.27 -1.42
N LYS A 123 -6.82 5.94 -1.51
CA LYS A 123 -7.87 5.08 -0.96
C LYS A 123 -7.22 3.87 -0.30
N PHE A 124 -7.89 3.30 0.70
CA PHE A 124 -7.51 2.00 1.24
C PHE A 124 -8.14 0.86 0.44
N LEU A 125 -7.42 -0.23 0.23
CA LEU A 125 -7.97 -1.44 -0.41
C LEU A 125 -9.15 -2.02 0.39
N ILE A 126 -9.03 -2.09 1.71
CA ILE A 126 -10.10 -2.53 2.60
C ILE A 126 -10.71 -1.31 3.28
N LYS A 127 -12.04 -1.21 3.24
CA LYS A 127 -12.78 -0.13 3.90
C LYS A 127 -12.42 -0.06 5.39
N GLN A 128 -12.07 1.13 5.84
CA GLN A 128 -11.74 1.40 7.25
C GLN A 128 -13.01 1.62 8.09
N GLU A 129 -12.84 1.53 9.42
CA GLU A 129 -13.85 1.99 10.36
C GLU A 129 -14.16 3.48 10.10
N PRO A 130 -15.42 3.94 10.24
CA PRO A 130 -15.82 5.30 9.85
C PRO A 130 -14.94 6.40 10.47
N ASN A 131 -14.59 6.26 11.74
CA ASN A 131 -13.76 7.25 12.43
C ASN A 131 -12.33 7.32 11.85
N LEU A 132 -11.78 6.20 11.43
CA LEU A 132 -10.46 6.15 10.83
C LEU A 132 -10.49 6.67 9.39
N GLN A 133 -11.54 6.32 8.63
CA GLN A 133 -11.74 6.84 7.28
C GLN A 133 -11.90 8.36 7.28
N ASN A 134 -12.75 8.92 8.14
CA ASN A 134 -12.93 10.36 8.26
C ASN A 134 -11.62 11.08 8.63
N THR A 135 -10.82 10.48 9.51
CA THR A 135 -9.50 11.03 9.88
C THR A 135 -8.55 11.01 8.68
N PHE A 136 -8.54 9.93 7.91
CA PHE A 136 -7.73 9.82 6.70
C PHE A 136 -8.13 10.86 5.64
N ASP A 137 -9.43 11.04 5.40
CA ASP A 137 -9.96 12.01 4.43
C ASP A 137 -9.58 13.44 4.84
N PHE A 138 -9.63 13.74 6.14
CA PHE A 138 -9.15 15.01 6.68
C PHE A 138 -7.65 15.20 6.43
N VAL A 139 -6.83 14.19 6.72
CA VAL A 139 -5.37 14.23 6.48
C VAL A 139 -5.06 14.44 5.01
N GLN A 140 -5.77 13.77 4.09
CA GLN A 140 -5.58 13.95 2.65
C GLN A 140 -5.86 15.37 2.16
N SER A 141 -6.84 16.04 2.76
CA SER A 141 -7.26 17.39 2.35
C SER A 141 -6.33 18.50 2.86
N HIS A 142 -5.36 18.17 3.71
CA HIS A 142 -4.45 19.13 4.35
C HIS A 142 -2.98 18.76 4.05
N LYS A 143 -2.12 19.78 3.94
CA LYS A 143 -0.69 19.55 3.67
C LYS A 143 0.06 18.96 4.85
N GLU A 144 -0.27 19.41 6.05
CA GLU A 144 0.30 18.97 7.31
C GLU A 144 -0.83 18.91 8.34
N VAL A 145 -0.83 17.86 9.14
CA VAL A 145 -1.86 17.62 10.16
C VAL A 145 -1.21 17.11 11.44
N SER A 146 -1.54 17.76 12.55
CA SER A 146 -1.14 17.33 13.90
C SER A 146 -2.31 16.65 14.64
N ALA A 147 -2.00 15.97 15.74
CA ALA A 147 -3.03 15.41 16.61
C ALA A 147 -3.96 16.50 17.21
N ARG A 148 -3.46 17.73 17.37
CA ARG A 148 -4.27 18.87 17.83
C ARG A 148 -5.30 19.28 16.79
N ASP A 149 -4.91 19.33 15.51
CA ASP A 149 -5.84 19.69 14.40
C ASP A 149 -6.97 18.68 14.30
N ILE A 150 -6.65 17.39 14.44
CA ILE A 150 -7.65 16.29 14.45
C ILE A 150 -8.56 16.41 15.67
N ALA A 151 -8.00 16.66 16.87
CA ALA A 151 -8.76 16.79 18.10
C ALA A 151 -9.76 17.96 18.02
N GLU A 152 -9.30 19.09 17.51
CA GLU A 152 -10.12 20.30 17.36
C GLU A 152 -11.21 20.12 16.31
N TYR A 153 -10.87 19.57 15.13
CA TYR A 153 -11.83 19.37 14.06
C TYR A 153 -12.95 18.37 14.40
N PHE A 154 -12.61 17.25 15.05
CA PHE A 154 -13.56 16.19 15.40
C PHE A 154 -14.16 16.33 16.81
N GLY A 155 -13.73 17.31 17.61
CA GLY A 155 -14.19 17.49 18.98
C GLY A 155 -13.84 16.32 19.91
N ILE A 156 -12.64 15.76 19.79
CA ILE A 156 -12.17 14.61 20.55
C ILE A 156 -10.91 14.93 21.35
N GLU A 157 -10.60 14.10 22.34
CA GLU A 157 -9.38 14.22 23.12
C GLU A 157 -8.12 14.05 22.27
N ILE A 158 -7.04 14.80 22.55
CA ILE A 158 -5.75 14.75 21.83
C ILE A 158 -5.16 13.33 21.80
N ASN A 159 -5.31 12.58 22.88
CA ASN A 159 -4.84 11.18 22.94
C ASN A 159 -5.60 10.30 21.95
N SER A 160 -6.91 10.50 21.81
CA SER A 160 -7.74 9.80 20.83
C SER A 160 -7.33 10.16 19.40
N ALA A 161 -7.10 11.44 19.14
CA ALA A 161 -6.60 11.94 17.86
C ALA A 161 -5.23 11.35 17.50
N SER A 162 -4.29 11.36 18.44
CA SER A 162 -2.95 10.75 18.28
C SER A 162 -3.05 9.25 17.96
N ASN A 163 -3.94 8.52 18.64
CA ASN A 163 -4.15 7.10 18.37
C ASN A 163 -4.76 6.83 17.00
N ARG A 164 -5.65 7.71 16.50
CA ARG A 164 -6.16 7.62 15.12
C ARG A 164 -5.06 7.82 14.09
N LEU A 165 -4.21 8.86 14.26
CA LEU A 165 -3.08 9.12 13.36
C LEU A 165 -2.05 7.98 13.35
N LYS A 166 -1.82 7.30 14.46
CA LYS A 166 -0.90 6.15 14.52
C LYS A 166 -1.42 4.90 13.80
N LYS A 167 -2.73 4.84 13.58
CA LYS A 167 -3.38 3.72 12.88
C LYS A 167 -3.51 3.93 11.37
N LEU A 168 -3.28 5.15 10.87
CA LEU A 168 -3.18 5.48 9.45
C LEU A 168 -1.81 5.11 8.88
#